data_cafe1731f7be81a53de92038b314206e
#
_entry.id   cafe1731f7be81a53de92038b314206e
#
_cell.length_a   1.000
_cell.length_b   1.000
_cell.length_c   1.000
_cell.angle_alpha   90.00
_cell.angle_beta   90.00
_cell.angle_gamma   90.00
#
_symmetry.space_group_name_H-M   'P 1'
#
loop_
_entity.id
_entity.type
_entity.pdbx_description
1 polymer ?
#
loop_
_entity_poly.entity_id
_entity_poly.type
_entity_poly.pdbx_seq_one_letter_code
_entity_poly.pdbx_strand_id
1 'polypeptide(L)'
;MIQRDFFGRWPLAWIGFALLVLGIPAIGFAHERGADLGAILPAVNATLNATSGVLLYLGWRAIRARRIEVHWRLMVSATVVSACFLVVYLTRVALTGVHRYPVEGWSKSVYLAVLSTHTLLAATVPFLVAVTLWRAAHERFDRHRRIARWTLPIWLYVSVTGVLVYLMLYHLAPALA
;
A
#
# COMPACT_ATOMS: atom_id res chain seq x y z
N MET A 1 -2.81 30.67 10.03
CA MET A 1 -2.05 30.30 11.26
C MET A 1 -1.85 28.78 11.40
N ILE A 2 -2.23 27.97 10.40
CA ILE A 2 -2.13 26.47 10.38
C ILE A 2 -0.79 26.00 9.79
N GLN A 3 -0.07 26.86 9.05
CA GLN A 3 1.12 26.48 8.26
C GLN A 3 2.37 26.16 9.10
N ARG A 4 2.52 26.72 10.31
CA ARG A 4 3.72 26.52 11.16
C ARG A 4 3.77 25.15 11.85
N ASP A 5 2.63 24.53 12.09
CA ASP A 5 2.55 23.27 12.85
C ASP A 5 2.48 22.04 11.95
N PHE A 6 2.33 22.19 10.64
CA PHE A 6 2.17 21.08 9.71
C PHE A 6 3.41 20.18 9.68
N PHE A 7 4.61 20.74 9.61
CA PHE A 7 5.87 20.00 9.60
C PHE A 7 6.36 19.53 10.97
N GLY A 8 6.01 20.22 12.05
CA GLY A 8 6.42 19.83 13.43
C GLY A 8 5.60 18.68 14.02
N ARG A 9 4.48 18.31 13.40
CA ARG A 9 3.54 17.27 13.89
C ARG A 9 3.68 15.92 13.17
N TRP A 10 4.82 15.65 12.55
CA TRP A 10 5.07 14.46 11.71
C TRP A 10 5.91 13.33 12.36
N PRO A 11 5.71 12.95 13.64
CA PRO A 11 6.45 11.81 14.16
C PRO A 11 6.16 10.52 13.38
N LEU A 12 4.91 10.34 12.89
CA LEU A 12 4.52 9.15 12.11
C LEU A 12 5.18 9.09 10.73
N ALA A 13 5.39 10.23 10.05
CA ALA A 13 6.11 10.26 8.78
C ALA A 13 7.60 9.93 8.97
N TRP A 14 8.22 10.42 10.03
CA TRP A 14 9.59 10.07 10.39
C TRP A 14 9.73 8.63 10.82
N ILE A 15 8.75 8.07 11.54
CA ILE A 15 8.69 6.64 11.89
C ILE A 15 8.60 5.80 10.60
N GLY A 16 7.74 6.17 9.65
CA GLY A 16 7.64 5.48 8.36
C GLY A 16 8.92 5.57 7.54
N PHE A 17 9.55 6.74 7.48
CA PHE A 17 10.84 6.91 6.84
C PHE A 17 11.94 6.09 7.53
N ALA A 18 11.98 6.07 8.85
CA ALA A 18 12.91 5.25 9.62
C ALA A 18 12.69 3.75 9.38
N LEU A 19 11.43 3.28 9.36
CA LEU A 19 11.10 1.89 9.03
C LEU A 19 11.53 1.52 7.61
N LEU A 20 11.44 2.46 6.67
CA LEU A 20 11.88 2.29 5.28
C LEU A 20 13.40 2.21 5.19
N VAL A 21 14.11 3.12 5.86
CA VAL A 21 15.59 3.19 5.86
C VAL A 21 16.22 2.02 6.61
N LEU A 22 15.62 1.58 7.72
CA LEU A 22 16.11 0.46 8.53
C LEU A 22 15.59 -0.90 8.05
N GLY A 23 14.39 -0.93 7.44
CA GLY A 23 13.75 -2.17 6.99
C GLY A 23 14.49 -2.83 5.82
N ILE A 24 14.99 -2.06 4.86
CA ILE A 24 15.73 -2.61 3.71
C ILE A 24 17.02 -3.32 4.15
N PRO A 25 17.91 -2.70 4.95
CA PRO A 25 19.09 -3.39 5.47
C PRO A 25 18.73 -4.60 6.34
N ALA A 26 17.66 -4.52 7.15
CA ALA A 26 17.22 -5.65 7.97
C ALA A 26 16.76 -6.85 7.15
N ILE A 27 16.08 -6.60 6.02
CA ILE A 27 15.67 -7.66 5.07
C ILE A 27 16.92 -8.29 4.45
N GLY A 28 17.89 -7.49 3.99
CA GLY A 28 19.15 -7.98 3.46
C GLY A 28 19.90 -8.85 4.46
N PHE A 29 20.03 -8.39 5.69
CA PHE A 29 20.68 -9.12 6.78
C PHE A 29 19.97 -10.44 7.14
N ALA A 30 18.64 -10.45 7.12
CA ALA A 30 17.86 -11.67 7.31
C ALA A 30 18.09 -12.67 6.18
N HIS A 31 18.24 -12.19 4.94
CA HIS A 31 18.56 -13.04 3.78
C HIS A 31 19.93 -13.70 3.92
N GLU A 32 20.96 -12.94 4.32
CA GLU A 32 22.30 -13.47 4.56
C GLU A 32 22.34 -14.53 5.66
N ARG A 33 21.40 -14.48 6.63
CA ARG A 33 21.23 -15.47 7.69
C ARG A 33 20.36 -16.67 7.32
N GLY A 34 19.98 -16.83 6.04
CA GLY A 34 19.24 -17.98 5.55
C GLY A 34 17.73 -17.95 5.85
N ALA A 35 17.17 -16.79 6.19
CA ALA A 35 15.72 -16.67 6.31
C ALA A 35 15.03 -16.90 4.96
N ASP A 36 13.95 -17.68 4.95
CA ASP A 36 13.14 -17.89 3.76
C ASP A 36 12.27 -16.64 3.47
N LEU A 37 12.89 -15.67 2.84
CA LEU A 37 12.23 -14.44 2.42
C LEU A 37 11.14 -14.69 1.37
N GLY A 38 11.26 -15.78 0.60
CA GLY A 38 10.24 -16.17 -0.38
C GLY A 38 8.89 -16.48 0.28
N ALA A 39 8.91 -17.06 1.48
CA ALA A 39 7.71 -17.37 2.26
C ALA A 39 7.20 -16.16 3.08
N ILE A 40 8.11 -15.38 3.67
CA ILE A 40 7.76 -14.33 4.63
C ILE A 40 7.29 -13.03 3.95
N LEU A 41 8.02 -12.53 2.95
CA LEU A 41 7.75 -11.23 2.35
C LEU A 41 6.38 -11.11 1.67
N PRO A 42 5.82 -12.14 1.03
CA PRO A 42 4.46 -12.07 0.49
C PRO A 42 3.39 -11.83 1.56
N ALA A 43 3.50 -12.50 2.72
CA ALA A 43 2.58 -12.32 3.84
C ALA A 43 2.70 -10.90 4.44
N VAL A 44 3.93 -10.38 4.58
CA VAL A 44 4.19 -9.00 5.01
C VAL A 44 3.53 -8.01 4.04
N ASN A 45 3.71 -8.19 2.74
CA ASN A 45 3.09 -7.34 1.72
C ASN A 45 1.56 -7.37 1.80
N ALA A 46 0.95 -8.55 1.95
CA ALA A 46 -0.51 -8.67 2.09
C ALA A 46 -1.01 -7.96 3.35
N THR A 47 -0.28 -8.09 4.47
CA THR A 47 -0.60 -7.40 5.73
C THR A 47 -0.52 -5.89 5.60
N LEU A 48 0.52 -5.37 4.94
CA LEU A 48 0.65 -3.92 4.67
C LEU A 48 -0.49 -3.40 3.79
N ASN A 49 -0.89 -4.14 2.76
CA ASN A 49 -2.04 -3.79 1.93
C ASN A 49 -3.35 -3.80 2.72
N ALA A 50 -3.60 -4.83 3.53
CA ALA A 50 -4.79 -4.90 4.39
C ALA A 50 -4.84 -3.71 5.37
N THR A 51 -3.72 -3.42 6.03
CA THR A 51 -3.58 -2.29 6.96
C THR A 51 -3.86 -0.96 6.25
N SER A 52 -3.28 -0.75 5.05
CA SER A 52 -3.55 0.44 4.25
C SER A 52 -5.03 0.56 3.92
N GLY A 53 -5.68 -0.51 3.46
CA GLY A 53 -7.11 -0.54 3.18
C GLY A 53 -7.99 -0.15 4.37
N VAL A 54 -7.67 -0.67 5.55
CA VAL A 54 -8.38 -0.32 6.80
C VAL A 54 -8.19 1.17 7.14
N LEU A 55 -6.95 1.67 7.07
CA LEU A 55 -6.65 3.09 7.35
C LEU A 55 -7.37 4.02 6.37
N LEU A 56 -7.41 3.68 5.09
CA LEU A 56 -8.12 4.44 4.05
C LEU A 56 -9.63 4.47 4.32
N TYR A 57 -10.22 3.33 4.65
CA TYR A 57 -11.65 3.23 4.96
C TYR A 57 -12.00 4.05 6.21
N LEU A 58 -11.23 3.91 7.28
CA LEU A 58 -11.44 4.68 8.52
C LEU A 58 -11.23 6.18 8.28
N GLY A 59 -10.24 6.56 7.49
CA GLY A 59 -10.00 7.95 7.12
C GLY A 59 -11.13 8.55 6.28
N TRP A 60 -11.69 7.77 5.36
CA TRP A 60 -12.90 8.16 4.64
C TRP A 60 -14.10 8.34 5.57
N ARG A 61 -14.31 7.41 6.51
CA ARG A 61 -15.35 7.52 7.55
C ARG A 61 -15.17 8.78 8.40
N ALA A 62 -13.93 9.09 8.77
CA ALA A 62 -13.59 10.27 9.58
C ALA A 62 -13.97 11.59 8.88
N ILE A 63 -13.62 11.74 7.58
CA ILE A 63 -13.98 12.96 6.84
C ILE A 63 -15.48 13.08 6.61
N ARG A 64 -16.19 11.97 6.42
CA ARG A 64 -17.66 11.94 6.35
C ARG A 64 -18.30 12.41 7.66
N ALA A 65 -17.68 12.11 8.79
CA ALA A 65 -18.08 12.58 10.12
C ALA A 65 -17.51 13.96 10.48
N ARG A 66 -16.93 14.70 9.51
CA ARG A 66 -16.29 16.02 9.70
C ARG A 66 -15.14 16.04 10.72
N ARG A 67 -14.53 14.89 11.01
CA ARG A 67 -13.36 14.74 11.90
C ARG A 67 -12.08 14.93 11.09
N ILE A 68 -11.78 16.18 10.72
CA ILE A 68 -10.68 16.53 9.80
C ILE A 68 -9.33 16.07 10.36
N GLU A 69 -9.07 16.27 11.67
CA GLU A 69 -7.82 15.89 12.33
C GLU A 69 -7.59 14.37 12.28
N VAL A 70 -8.62 13.56 12.49
CA VAL A 70 -8.54 12.10 12.40
C VAL A 70 -8.33 11.67 10.96
N HIS A 71 -9.04 12.30 10.01
CA HIS A 71 -8.89 12.01 8.59
C HIS A 71 -7.44 12.17 8.11
N TRP A 72 -6.83 13.33 8.36
CA TRP A 72 -5.48 13.56 7.85
C TRP A 72 -4.45 12.62 8.49
N ARG A 73 -4.56 12.32 9.80
CA ARG A 73 -3.67 11.35 10.46
C ARG A 73 -3.78 9.98 9.81
N LEU A 74 -5.00 9.49 9.57
CA LEU A 74 -5.22 8.20 8.94
C LEU A 74 -4.74 8.16 7.48
N MET A 75 -4.93 9.25 6.70
CA MET A 75 -4.43 9.33 5.33
C MET A 75 -2.89 9.34 5.26
N VAL A 76 -2.23 10.07 6.15
CA VAL A 76 -0.77 10.08 6.24
C VAL A 76 -0.25 8.70 6.66
N SER A 77 -0.88 8.06 7.66
CA SER A 77 -0.50 6.70 8.07
C SER A 77 -0.68 5.69 6.92
N ALA A 78 -1.79 5.78 6.17
CA ALA A 78 -2.00 4.93 4.99
C ALA A 78 -0.91 5.16 3.92
N THR A 79 -0.49 6.42 3.71
CA THR A 79 0.60 6.75 2.78
C THR A 79 1.91 6.10 3.20
N VAL A 80 2.27 6.20 4.48
CA VAL A 80 3.48 5.59 5.04
C VAL A 80 3.45 4.07 4.88
N VAL A 81 2.34 3.42 5.27
CA VAL A 81 2.17 1.97 5.15
C VAL A 81 2.26 1.52 3.68
N SER A 82 1.66 2.27 2.75
CA SER A 82 1.76 1.96 1.31
C SER A 82 3.16 2.19 0.74
N ALA A 83 3.91 3.16 1.25
CA ALA A 83 5.31 3.35 0.87
C ALA A 83 6.18 2.18 1.37
N CYS A 84 5.97 1.74 2.62
CA CYS A 84 6.62 0.53 3.15
C CYS A 84 6.29 -0.70 2.30
N PHE A 85 5.00 -0.89 1.93
CA PHE A 85 4.59 -1.95 1.03
C PHE A 85 5.39 -1.92 -0.28
N LEU A 86 5.49 -0.76 -0.93
CA LEU A 86 6.17 -0.63 -2.22
C LEU A 86 7.65 -1.03 -2.11
N VAL A 87 8.32 -0.59 -1.04
CA VAL A 87 9.73 -0.95 -0.80
C VAL A 87 9.90 -2.44 -0.58
N VAL A 88 9.10 -3.04 0.33
CA VAL A 88 9.15 -4.48 0.61
C VAL A 88 8.84 -5.29 -0.67
N TYR A 89 7.87 -4.85 -1.46
CA TYR A 89 7.51 -5.48 -2.72
C TYR A 89 8.67 -5.45 -3.74
N LEU A 90 9.27 -4.27 -3.96
CA LEU A 90 10.40 -4.13 -4.89
C LEU A 90 11.62 -4.93 -4.43
N THR A 91 11.94 -4.91 -3.14
CA THR A 91 13.00 -5.72 -2.55
C THR A 91 12.73 -7.22 -2.77
N ARG A 92 11.49 -7.67 -2.49
CA ARG A 92 11.10 -9.06 -2.76
C ARG A 92 11.29 -9.44 -4.21
N VAL A 93 10.79 -8.62 -5.15
CA VAL A 93 10.93 -8.91 -6.60
C VAL A 93 12.39 -8.96 -7.02
N ALA A 94 13.23 -8.07 -6.48
CA ALA A 94 14.67 -8.06 -6.75
C ALA A 94 15.39 -9.31 -6.24
N LEU A 95 15.00 -9.83 -5.07
CA LEU A 95 15.65 -10.99 -4.44
C LEU A 95 15.12 -12.33 -4.94
N THR A 96 13.80 -12.46 -5.13
CA THR A 96 13.15 -13.76 -5.41
C THR A 96 12.50 -13.85 -6.79
N GLY A 97 12.51 -12.75 -7.56
CA GLY A 97 11.85 -12.67 -8.86
C GLY A 97 10.32 -12.66 -8.78
N VAL A 98 9.69 -12.82 -9.96
CA VAL A 98 8.24 -12.85 -10.09
C VAL A 98 7.75 -14.30 -10.04
N HIS A 99 6.88 -14.61 -9.08
CA HIS A 99 6.26 -15.94 -8.98
C HIS A 99 5.14 -16.06 -10.02
N ARG A 100 5.16 -17.20 -10.74
CA ARG A 100 4.11 -17.53 -11.71
C ARG A 100 2.99 -18.32 -11.02
N TYR A 101 1.77 -18.12 -11.47
CA TYR A 101 0.62 -18.90 -10.99
C TYR A 101 0.76 -20.37 -11.49
N PRO A 102 0.80 -21.37 -10.60
CA PRO A 102 1.21 -22.72 -10.98
C PRO A 102 0.10 -23.56 -11.61
N VAL A 103 -1.18 -23.19 -11.41
CA VAL A 103 -2.34 -23.95 -11.86
C VAL A 103 -2.88 -23.41 -13.16
N GLU A 104 -3.24 -24.29 -14.10
CA GLU A 104 -3.88 -23.92 -15.37
C GLU A 104 -5.42 -23.90 -15.22
N GLY A 105 -6.11 -23.31 -16.19
CA GLY A 105 -7.57 -23.26 -16.26
C GLY A 105 -8.17 -21.94 -15.81
N TRP A 106 -9.44 -21.98 -15.40
CA TRP A 106 -10.24 -20.78 -15.10
C TRP A 106 -9.65 -19.93 -13.94
N SER A 107 -9.07 -20.59 -12.94
CA SER A 107 -8.47 -19.90 -11.78
C SER A 107 -7.29 -19.02 -12.20
N LYS A 108 -6.47 -19.48 -13.15
CA LYS A 108 -5.37 -18.67 -13.74
C LYS A 108 -5.91 -17.45 -14.47
N SER A 109 -6.98 -17.61 -15.25
CA SER A 109 -7.59 -16.50 -15.98
C SER A 109 -8.11 -15.41 -15.05
N VAL A 110 -8.80 -15.80 -13.97
CA VAL A 110 -9.27 -14.88 -12.93
C VAL A 110 -8.10 -14.20 -12.21
N TYR A 111 -7.10 -14.98 -11.82
CA TYR A 111 -5.88 -14.44 -11.19
C TYR A 111 -5.21 -13.39 -12.07
N LEU A 112 -5.00 -13.68 -13.36
CA LEU A 112 -4.35 -12.76 -14.29
C LEU A 112 -5.19 -11.50 -14.51
N ALA A 113 -6.52 -11.59 -14.58
CA ALA A 113 -7.38 -10.44 -14.69
C ALA A 113 -7.27 -9.52 -13.46
N VAL A 114 -7.30 -10.10 -12.26
CA VAL A 114 -7.15 -9.35 -11.00
C VAL A 114 -5.74 -8.75 -10.91
N LEU A 115 -4.70 -9.52 -11.20
CA LEU A 115 -3.31 -9.07 -11.14
C LEU A 115 -3.05 -7.93 -12.14
N SER A 116 -3.56 -8.04 -13.37
CA SER A 116 -3.34 -7.02 -14.41
C SER A 116 -3.98 -5.69 -14.03
N THR A 117 -5.24 -5.72 -13.58
CA THR A 117 -5.94 -4.50 -13.14
C THR A 117 -5.32 -3.91 -11.87
N HIS A 118 -4.94 -4.78 -10.91
CA HIS A 118 -4.21 -4.37 -9.71
C HIS A 118 -2.90 -3.66 -10.06
N THR A 119 -2.05 -4.28 -10.87
CA THR A 119 -0.72 -3.75 -11.20
C THR A 119 -0.81 -2.44 -11.97
N LEU A 120 -1.71 -2.36 -12.95
CA LEU A 120 -1.92 -1.14 -13.73
C LEU A 120 -2.35 0.03 -12.83
N LEU A 121 -3.32 -0.20 -11.95
CA LEU A 121 -3.81 0.84 -11.05
C LEU A 121 -2.80 1.14 -9.93
N ALA A 122 -2.10 0.14 -9.41
CA ALA A 122 -1.05 0.32 -8.39
C ALA A 122 0.05 1.26 -8.87
N ALA A 123 0.43 1.19 -10.15
CA ALA A 123 1.42 2.10 -10.74
C ALA A 123 0.95 3.57 -10.73
N THR A 124 -0.35 3.83 -10.73
CA THR A 124 -0.90 5.20 -10.70
C THR A 124 -1.03 5.76 -9.28
N VAL A 125 -1.17 4.91 -8.27
CA VAL A 125 -1.43 5.32 -6.87
C VAL A 125 -0.40 6.31 -6.32
N PRO A 126 0.94 6.10 -6.45
CA PRO A 126 1.93 7.03 -5.90
C PRO A 126 1.76 8.46 -6.44
N PHE A 127 1.49 8.61 -7.75
CA PHE A 127 1.28 9.90 -8.39
C PHE A 127 -0.03 10.56 -7.92
N LEU A 128 -1.12 9.80 -7.85
CA LEU A 128 -2.41 10.29 -7.38
C LEU A 128 -2.33 10.74 -5.91
N VAL A 129 -1.68 9.95 -5.06
CA VAL A 129 -1.47 10.27 -3.65
C VAL A 129 -0.60 11.51 -3.49
N ALA A 130 0.54 11.60 -4.20
CA ALA A 130 1.43 12.74 -4.15
C ALA A 130 0.69 14.05 -4.51
N VAL A 131 -0.07 14.06 -5.61
CA VAL A 131 -0.85 15.25 -6.03
C VAL A 131 -1.96 15.56 -5.02
N THR A 132 -2.61 14.53 -4.46
CA THR A 132 -3.68 14.71 -3.47
C THR A 132 -3.16 15.33 -2.19
N LEU A 133 -2.03 14.83 -1.66
CA LEU A 133 -1.37 15.37 -0.47
C LEU A 133 -0.81 16.77 -0.72
N TRP A 134 -0.17 16.99 -1.87
CA TRP A 134 0.36 18.30 -2.23
C TRP A 134 -0.74 19.38 -2.25
N ARG A 135 -1.93 19.06 -2.81
CA ARG A 135 -3.06 19.98 -2.81
C ARG A 135 -3.59 20.27 -1.41
N ALA A 136 -3.63 19.25 -0.54
CA ALA A 136 -4.03 19.43 0.86
C ALA A 136 -3.03 20.30 1.63
N ALA A 137 -1.72 20.05 1.45
CA ALA A 137 -0.64 20.80 2.09
C ALA A 137 -0.63 22.28 1.71
N HIS A 138 -1.08 22.63 0.49
CA HIS A 138 -1.22 24.01 0.01
C HIS A 138 -2.63 24.59 0.21
N GLU A 139 -3.43 23.98 1.09
CA GLU A 139 -4.79 24.43 1.45
C GLU A 139 -5.77 24.56 0.25
N ARG A 140 -5.44 23.91 -0.89
CA ARG A 140 -6.28 23.89 -2.10
C ARG A 140 -7.38 22.82 -1.98
N PHE A 141 -8.23 22.95 -0.97
CA PHE A 141 -9.19 21.90 -0.58
C PHE A 141 -10.21 21.55 -1.66
N ASP A 142 -10.64 22.48 -2.50
CA ASP A 142 -11.55 22.18 -3.61
C ASP A 142 -10.89 21.31 -4.67
N ARG A 143 -9.62 21.58 -4.99
CA ARG A 143 -8.84 20.76 -5.92
C ARG A 143 -8.45 19.43 -5.28
N HIS A 144 -8.18 19.41 -3.97
CA HIS A 144 -7.96 18.18 -3.21
C HIS A 144 -9.19 17.28 -3.27
N ARG A 145 -10.39 17.78 -2.96
CA ARG A 145 -11.64 16.98 -3.01
C ARG A 145 -11.91 16.42 -4.41
N ARG A 146 -11.60 17.19 -5.46
CA ARG A 146 -11.82 16.77 -6.85
C ARG A 146 -10.94 15.57 -7.22
N ILE A 147 -9.67 15.57 -6.84
CA ILE A 147 -8.78 14.44 -7.12
C ILE A 147 -8.99 13.27 -6.16
N ALA A 148 -9.25 13.55 -4.88
CA ALA A 148 -9.46 12.53 -3.85
C ALA A 148 -10.63 11.60 -4.17
N ARG A 149 -11.65 12.07 -4.92
CA ARG A 149 -12.76 11.24 -5.42
C ARG A 149 -12.32 10.11 -6.34
N TRP A 150 -11.19 10.27 -7.02
CA TRP A 150 -10.59 9.22 -7.85
C TRP A 150 -9.50 8.47 -7.12
N THR A 151 -8.65 9.19 -6.38
CA THR A 151 -7.52 8.59 -5.64
C THR A 151 -8.00 7.56 -4.64
N LEU A 152 -9.02 7.87 -3.83
CA LEU A 152 -9.46 7.00 -2.76
C LEU A 152 -10.03 5.66 -3.25
N PRO A 153 -10.98 5.59 -4.21
CA PRO A 153 -11.48 4.30 -4.68
C PRO A 153 -10.43 3.49 -5.43
N ILE A 154 -9.54 4.12 -6.21
CA ILE A 154 -8.44 3.43 -6.87
C ILE A 154 -7.49 2.83 -5.83
N TRP A 155 -7.12 3.59 -4.83
CA TRP A 155 -6.22 3.14 -3.77
C TRP A 155 -6.84 2.03 -2.91
N LEU A 156 -8.11 2.15 -2.54
CA LEU A 156 -8.85 1.07 -1.85
C LEU A 156 -8.91 -0.20 -2.71
N TYR A 157 -9.22 -0.08 -4.00
CA TYR A 157 -9.22 -1.20 -4.92
C TYR A 157 -7.85 -1.91 -4.94
N VAL A 158 -6.77 -1.15 -5.08
CA VAL A 158 -5.40 -1.69 -5.08
C VAL A 158 -5.09 -2.37 -3.75
N SER A 159 -5.47 -1.77 -2.61
CA SER A 159 -5.25 -2.37 -1.29
C SER A 159 -5.99 -3.69 -1.11
N VAL A 160 -7.24 -3.79 -1.55
CA VAL A 160 -8.05 -5.02 -1.46
C VAL A 160 -7.55 -6.08 -2.43
N THR A 161 -7.33 -5.71 -3.69
CA THR A 161 -6.88 -6.67 -4.72
C THR A 161 -5.46 -7.17 -4.48
N GLY A 162 -4.60 -6.39 -3.83
CA GLY A 162 -3.27 -6.86 -3.41
C GLY A 162 -3.34 -8.00 -2.40
N VAL A 163 -4.28 -7.95 -1.44
CA VAL A 163 -4.57 -9.07 -0.53
C VAL A 163 -5.14 -10.25 -1.30
N LEU A 164 -6.07 -10.00 -2.23
CA LEU A 164 -6.69 -11.05 -3.04
C LEU A 164 -5.66 -11.77 -3.91
N VAL A 165 -4.75 -11.06 -4.57
CA VAL A 165 -3.63 -11.63 -5.33
C VAL A 165 -2.78 -12.56 -4.47
N TYR A 166 -2.46 -12.12 -3.24
CA TYR A 166 -1.71 -12.96 -2.30
C TYR A 166 -2.49 -14.24 -1.94
N LEU A 167 -3.76 -14.13 -1.58
CA LEU A 167 -4.58 -15.30 -1.22
C LEU A 167 -4.74 -16.27 -2.39
N MET A 168 -4.91 -15.75 -3.61
CA MET A 168 -5.01 -16.59 -4.80
C MET A 168 -3.70 -17.33 -5.09
N LEU A 169 -2.56 -16.65 -5.01
CA LEU A 169 -1.27 -17.24 -5.36
C LEU A 169 -0.74 -18.22 -4.31
N TYR A 170 -0.89 -17.90 -3.02
CA TYR A 170 -0.24 -18.63 -1.92
C TYR A 170 -1.18 -19.56 -1.15
N HIS A 171 -2.49 -19.44 -1.31
CA HIS A 171 -3.48 -20.28 -0.61
C HIS A 171 -4.40 -21.03 -1.57
N LEU A 172 -4.97 -20.34 -2.57
CA LEU A 172 -5.89 -20.99 -3.50
C LEU A 172 -5.15 -21.90 -4.50
N ALA A 173 -4.06 -21.40 -5.11
CA ALA A 173 -3.34 -22.19 -6.11
C ALA A 173 -2.78 -23.50 -5.56
N PRO A 174 -2.16 -23.58 -4.37
CA PRO A 174 -1.73 -24.85 -3.77
C PRO A 174 -2.88 -25.78 -3.43
N ALA A 175 -4.07 -25.24 -3.13
CA ALA A 175 -5.26 -26.07 -2.84
C ALA A 175 -5.91 -26.67 -4.10
N LEU A 176 -5.56 -26.17 -5.28
CA LEU A 176 -6.06 -26.62 -6.58
C LEU A 176 -5.03 -27.47 -7.36
N ALA A 177 -3.79 -27.55 -6.88
CA ALA A 177 -2.72 -28.34 -7.48
C ALA A 177 -2.72 -29.77 -6.98
#